data_5fadf286fcb77f57756535b38f7146da
#
_entry.id   5fadf286fcb77f57756535b38f7146da
#
_cell.length_a   1.000
_cell.length_b   1.000
_cell.length_c   1.000
_cell.angle_alpha   90.00
_cell.angle_beta   90.00
_cell.angle_gamma   90.00
#
_symmetry.space_group_name_H-M   'P 1'
#
loop_
_entity.id
_entity.type
_entity.pdbx_description
1 polymer ?
#
loop_
_entity_poly.entity_id
_entity_poly.type
_entity_poly.pdbx_seq_one_letter_code
_entity_poly.pdbx_strand_id
1 'polypeptide(L)'
;MNEYDIAKMYQEMELELISSLKRNLKRHLKEEKNTGVDYPAWQALKLKELQRVKEENLEIIKKHTSTIPRDVSRIINREYKQGRISAQKLFAKTKEGHGDKMNQSFFYIDNQKVNMLIDEINGTVRDADSAMFRMMNDKYRSTIFKANFFLENGATTIDGAIDMALRDFIKSGINCIQYADGRRVNIADYTRMAVRTASQRAMLYAEGDFRKERGHSLVMVTKHNTACKMCQPWENKVLIDDVYSGGIPDGKHKLVSQAMKAGLFHPNCRHGLPTYYPELDDVYDDIARDKSLQEEEESLRDAISQYRQQERRDMIKNGDGHMVDYNDGTSQFIFQTKKYINTEPKYIPQVHKRKYRIIDGKKIYNNLGNNDGAGEKKNALWLSSITGERVEILKEIQNKEDAHNPDYFFRNDFWDLKEIEGNGDRTVSNAIKSNKKQGSKFIIDLSKTEMTPSKAREQIEKTFINHKWLKEVILKKEDSLIEWYKKFD
;
A
#
# COMPACT_ATOMS: atom_id res chain seq x y z
N MET A 1 12.64 -2.75 0.82
CA MET A 1 11.93 -1.45 0.82
C MET A 1 11.48 -1.14 -0.60
N ASN A 2 10.26 -0.66 -0.77
CA ASN A 2 9.65 -0.27 -2.04
C ASN A 2 8.82 1.02 -1.83
N GLU A 3 8.06 1.45 -2.86
CA GLU A 3 7.22 2.64 -2.79
C GLU A 3 6.10 2.56 -1.74
N TYR A 4 5.63 1.35 -1.39
CA TYR A 4 4.63 1.14 -0.34
C TYR A 4 5.22 1.37 1.05
N ASP A 5 6.47 1.01 1.27
CA ASP A 5 7.16 1.26 2.54
C ASP A 5 7.29 2.76 2.79
N ILE A 6 7.61 3.55 1.75
CA ILE A 6 7.66 5.01 1.83
C ILE A 6 6.26 5.59 2.09
N ALA A 7 5.24 5.12 1.38
CA ALA A 7 3.86 5.53 1.64
C ALA A 7 3.44 5.24 3.08
N LYS A 8 3.83 4.09 3.64
CA LYS A 8 3.56 3.73 5.03
C LYS A 8 4.21 4.71 6.01
N MET A 9 5.46 5.14 5.76
CA MET A 9 6.11 6.17 6.60
C MET A 9 5.28 7.46 6.63
N TYR A 10 4.75 7.90 5.50
CA TYR A 10 3.86 9.05 5.43
C TYR A 10 2.51 8.82 6.11
N GLN A 11 1.96 7.61 6.05
CA GLN A 11 0.73 7.25 6.76
C GLN A 11 0.93 7.29 8.29
N GLU A 12 2.02 6.75 8.82
CA GLU A 12 2.35 6.82 10.25
C GLU A 12 2.59 8.27 10.70
N MET A 13 3.31 9.05 9.91
CA MET A 13 3.52 10.47 10.18
C MET A 13 2.20 11.25 10.19
N GLU A 14 1.27 10.96 9.27
CA GLU A 14 -0.06 11.57 9.25
C GLU A 14 -0.80 11.33 10.56
N LEU A 15 -0.79 10.10 11.08
CA LEU A 15 -1.43 9.76 12.35
C LEU A 15 -0.80 10.50 13.53
N GLU A 16 0.54 10.59 13.56
CA GLU A 16 1.25 11.32 14.61
C GLU A 16 0.94 12.82 14.57
N LEU A 17 0.93 13.43 13.37
CA LEU A 17 0.56 14.83 13.18
C LEU A 17 -0.88 15.13 13.58
N ILE A 18 -1.84 14.28 13.22
CA ILE A 18 -3.24 14.42 13.62
C ILE A 18 -3.37 14.30 15.16
N SER A 19 -2.69 13.33 15.77
CA SER A 19 -2.68 13.15 17.22
C SER A 19 -2.06 14.35 17.94
N SER A 20 -0.92 14.85 17.46
CA SER A 20 -0.27 16.05 17.96
C SER A 20 -1.20 17.27 17.85
N LEU A 21 -1.84 17.45 16.70
CA LEU A 21 -2.80 18.52 16.48
C LEU A 21 -3.92 18.49 17.54
N LYS A 22 -4.52 17.32 17.76
CA LYS A 22 -5.60 17.14 18.75
C LYS A 22 -5.13 17.46 20.17
N ARG A 23 -3.96 16.97 20.59
CA ARG A 23 -3.37 17.25 21.91
C ARG A 23 -3.09 18.75 22.11
N ASN A 24 -2.47 19.37 21.13
CA ASN A 24 -2.12 20.79 21.17
C ASN A 24 -3.35 21.68 21.22
N LEU A 25 -4.40 21.37 20.43
CA LEU A 25 -5.67 22.08 20.48
C LEU A 25 -6.33 21.97 21.85
N LYS A 26 -6.37 20.76 22.44
CA LYS A 26 -6.97 20.53 23.76
C LYS A 26 -6.24 21.34 24.83
N ARG A 27 -4.90 21.37 24.80
CA ARG A 27 -4.09 22.14 25.72
C ARG A 27 -4.34 23.64 25.56
N HIS A 28 -4.28 24.13 24.31
CA HIS A 28 -4.52 25.55 24.01
C HIS A 28 -5.87 26.05 24.52
N LEU A 29 -6.96 25.35 24.21
CA LEU A 29 -8.30 25.72 24.63
C LEU A 29 -8.50 25.66 26.14
N LYS A 30 -7.83 24.74 26.84
CA LYS A 30 -7.83 24.69 28.31
C LYS A 30 -7.07 25.87 28.93
N GLU A 31 -5.92 26.23 28.41
CA GLU A 31 -5.12 27.34 28.88
C GLU A 31 -5.82 28.68 28.60
N GLU A 32 -6.44 28.83 27.41
CA GLU A 32 -7.22 30.01 27.06
C GLU A 32 -8.40 30.23 28.04
N LYS A 33 -9.09 29.15 28.42
CA LYS A 33 -10.18 29.21 29.39
C LYS A 33 -9.71 29.65 30.79
N ASN A 34 -8.47 29.36 31.17
CA ASN A 34 -7.92 29.66 32.50
C ASN A 34 -7.26 31.06 32.59
N THR A 35 -6.90 31.69 31.48
CA THR A 35 -6.16 32.97 31.47
C THR A 35 -7.08 34.22 31.60
N GLY A 36 -8.38 34.09 31.50
CA GLY A 36 -9.30 35.23 31.57
C GLY A 36 -9.16 36.20 30.40
N VAL A 37 -9.67 37.45 30.57
CA VAL A 37 -9.83 38.47 29.51
C VAL A 37 -8.63 39.44 29.40
N ASP A 38 -7.41 39.03 29.77
CA ASP A 38 -6.20 39.85 29.51
C ASP A 38 -5.73 39.69 28.07
N TYR A 39 -6.08 40.61 27.19
CA TYR A 39 -5.83 40.54 25.75
C TYR A 39 -4.35 40.48 25.38
N PRO A 40 -3.40 41.22 25.97
CA PRO A 40 -1.97 41.07 25.71
C PRO A 40 -1.41 39.70 26.12
N ALA A 41 -1.80 39.18 27.28
CA ALA A 41 -1.40 37.86 27.77
C ALA A 41 -1.95 36.75 26.86
N TRP A 42 -3.18 36.89 26.40
CA TRP A 42 -3.83 35.99 25.45
C TRP A 42 -3.14 35.98 24.07
N GLN A 43 -2.74 37.14 23.52
CA GLN A 43 -1.98 37.21 22.27
C GLN A 43 -0.60 36.54 22.42
N ALA A 44 0.11 36.81 23.50
CA ALA A 44 1.42 36.20 23.81
C ALA A 44 1.29 34.67 23.91
N LEU A 45 0.26 34.18 24.58
CA LEU A 45 -0.02 32.73 24.68
C LEU A 45 -0.25 32.13 23.29
N LYS A 46 -1.09 32.73 22.45
CA LYS A 46 -1.36 32.26 21.10
C LYS A 46 -0.12 32.16 20.23
N LEU A 47 0.76 33.16 20.29
CA LEU A 47 2.03 33.17 19.55
C LEU A 47 2.96 32.06 20.05
N LYS A 48 3.11 31.91 21.36
CA LYS A 48 3.93 30.88 21.98
C LYS A 48 3.45 29.46 21.60
N GLU A 49 2.16 29.20 21.70
CA GLU A 49 1.57 27.91 21.34
C GLU A 49 1.70 27.60 19.85
N LEU A 50 1.49 28.59 18.98
CA LEU A 50 1.71 28.43 17.55
C LEU A 50 3.16 28.07 17.23
N GLN A 51 4.13 28.73 17.89
CA GLN A 51 5.55 28.44 17.69
C GLN A 51 5.88 27.01 18.13
N ARG A 52 5.39 26.60 19.31
CA ARG A 52 5.58 25.23 19.81
C ARG A 52 5.01 24.17 18.88
N VAL A 53 3.79 24.41 18.36
CA VAL A 53 3.15 23.48 17.40
C VAL A 53 3.94 23.38 16.09
N LYS A 54 4.50 24.49 15.63
CA LYS A 54 5.37 24.49 14.45
C LYS A 54 6.64 23.66 14.67
N GLU A 55 7.28 23.81 15.83
CA GLU A 55 8.47 23.05 16.19
C GLU A 55 8.16 21.56 16.31
N GLU A 56 7.09 21.18 17.03
CA GLU A 56 6.64 19.80 17.15
C GLU A 56 6.30 19.18 15.78
N ASN A 57 5.56 19.89 14.92
CA ASN A 57 5.26 19.40 13.57
C ASN A 57 6.53 19.19 12.74
N LEU A 58 7.51 20.09 12.83
CA LEU A 58 8.78 19.97 12.12
C LEU A 58 9.60 18.77 12.61
N GLU A 59 9.61 18.52 13.91
CA GLU A 59 10.29 17.35 14.52
C GLU A 59 9.64 16.05 14.05
N ILE A 60 8.31 15.97 14.08
CA ILE A 60 7.56 14.79 13.59
C ILE A 60 7.90 14.54 12.11
N ILE A 61 7.85 15.56 11.26
CA ILE A 61 8.19 15.43 9.85
C ILE A 61 9.61 14.93 9.68
N LYS A 62 10.60 15.56 10.31
CA LYS A 62 12.01 15.15 10.23
C LYS A 62 12.24 13.73 10.70
N LYS A 63 11.59 13.32 11.78
CA LYS A 63 11.67 11.98 12.34
C LYS A 63 11.28 10.92 11.31
N HIS A 64 10.16 11.11 10.62
CA HIS A 64 9.63 10.15 9.66
C HIS A 64 10.32 10.23 8.28
N THR A 65 10.81 11.39 7.86
CA THR A 65 11.31 11.57 6.49
C THR A 65 12.84 11.53 6.37
N SER A 66 13.58 11.51 7.50
CA SER A 66 15.06 11.57 7.50
C SER A 66 15.74 10.45 6.72
N THR A 67 15.15 9.28 6.65
CA THR A 67 15.72 8.12 5.93
C THR A 67 15.29 8.04 4.46
N ILE A 68 14.23 8.76 4.08
CA ILE A 68 13.62 8.66 2.74
C ILE A 68 14.63 8.89 1.61
N PRO A 69 15.53 9.88 1.64
CA PRO A 69 16.49 10.08 0.55
C PRO A 69 17.40 8.88 0.31
N ARG A 70 17.86 8.24 1.40
CA ARG A 70 18.66 7.01 1.32
C ARG A 70 17.84 5.84 0.76
N ASP A 71 16.59 5.74 1.17
CA ASP A 71 15.71 4.65 0.79
C ASP A 71 15.26 4.78 -0.66
N VAL A 72 14.99 5.99 -1.14
CA VAL A 72 14.77 6.33 -2.56
C VAL A 72 15.99 5.91 -3.39
N SER A 73 17.20 6.29 -2.97
CA SER A 73 18.43 5.91 -3.68
C SER A 73 18.56 4.39 -3.80
N ARG A 74 18.26 3.63 -2.74
CA ARG A 74 18.29 2.16 -2.77
C ARG A 74 17.25 1.57 -3.71
N ILE A 75 16.04 2.11 -3.72
CA ILE A 75 14.97 1.66 -4.61
C ILE A 75 15.38 1.88 -6.06
N ILE A 76 15.75 3.11 -6.43
CA ILE A 76 16.09 3.46 -7.82
C ILE A 76 17.28 2.63 -8.34
N ASN A 77 18.34 2.47 -7.55
CA ASN A 77 19.49 1.64 -7.92
C ASN A 77 19.11 0.17 -8.09
N ARG A 78 18.22 -0.36 -7.23
CA ARG A 78 17.74 -1.73 -7.35
C ARG A 78 16.93 -1.93 -8.63
N GLU A 79 16.02 -1.00 -8.92
CA GLU A 79 15.15 -1.10 -10.11
C GLU A 79 15.96 -0.96 -11.41
N TYR A 80 16.97 -0.10 -11.43
CA TYR A 80 17.91 -0.05 -12.56
C TYR A 80 18.62 -1.39 -12.78
N LYS A 81 19.18 -1.98 -11.72
CA LYS A 81 19.82 -3.32 -11.80
C LYS A 81 18.83 -4.38 -12.27
N GLN A 82 17.58 -4.33 -11.77
CA GLN A 82 16.57 -5.29 -12.14
C GLN A 82 16.16 -5.16 -13.63
N GLY A 83 16.10 -3.94 -14.16
CA GLY A 83 15.87 -3.68 -15.58
C GLY A 83 16.95 -4.33 -16.47
N ARG A 84 18.22 -4.16 -16.12
CA ARG A 84 19.31 -4.82 -16.84
C ARG A 84 19.21 -6.36 -16.78
N ILE A 85 18.91 -6.92 -15.61
CA ILE A 85 18.73 -8.38 -15.44
C ILE A 85 17.56 -8.87 -16.29
N SER A 86 16.47 -8.13 -16.36
CA SER A 86 15.29 -8.50 -17.13
C SER A 86 15.59 -8.49 -18.63
N ALA A 87 16.25 -7.45 -19.10
CA ALA A 87 16.68 -7.36 -20.50
C ALA A 87 17.64 -8.50 -20.91
N GLN A 88 18.62 -8.81 -20.07
CA GLN A 88 19.56 -9.94 -20.31
C GLN A 88 18.82 -11.28 -20.34
N LYS A 89 17.89 -11.50 -19.42
CA LYS A 89 17.12 -12.75 -19.39
C LYS A 89 16.25 -12.94 -20.62
N LEU A 90 15.72 -11.87 -21.17
CA LEU A 90 14.96 -11.91 -22.40
C LEU A 90 15.87 -12.18 -23.60
N PHE A 91 17.02 -11.48 -23.68
CA PHE A 91 18.03 -11.67 -24.73
C PHE A 91 18.58 -13.11 -24.73
N ALA A 92 18.87 -13.68 -23.56
CA ALA A 92 19.37 -15.05 -23.44
C ALA A 92 18.41 -16.14 -23.97
N LYS A 93 17.14 -15.80 -24.22
CA LYS A 93 16.16 -16.70 -24.86
C LYS A 93 16.21 -16.65 -26.39
N THR A 94 16.85 -15.65 -26.98
CA THR A 94 17.03 -15.53 -28.43
C THR A 94 18.15 -16.46 -28.91
N LYS A 95 18.18 -16.71 -30.20
CA LYS A 95 19.31 -17.49 -30.82
C LYS A 95 20.66 -16.78 -30.68
N GLU A 96 20.67 -15.45 -30.82
CA GLU A 96 21.84 -14.60 -30.68
C GLU A 96 22.36 -14.59 -29.23
N GLY A 97 21.48 -14.52 -28.25
CA GLY A 97 21.82 -14.46 -26.82
C GLY A 97 22.04 -15.81 -26.16
N HIS A 98 21.89 -16.92 -26.91
CA HIS A 98 22.02 -18.26 -26.31
C HIS A 98 23.43 -18.49 -25.79
N GLY A 99 23.56 -18.73 -24.48
CA GLY A 99 24.88 -18.93 -23.82
C GLY A 99 25.58 -17.64 -23.40
N ASP A 100 25.00 -16.46 -23.64
CA ASP A 100 25.57 -15.20 -23.17
C ASP A 100 25.48 -15.11 -21.63
N LYS A 101 26.64 -14.93 -20.98
CA LYS A 101 26.76 -14.88 -19.52
C LYS A 101 26.88 -13.45 -19.03
N MET A 102 26.22 -13.15 -17.92
CA MET A 102 26.43 -11.90 -17.21
C MET A 102 27.89 -11.80 -16.72
N ASN A 103 28.62 -10.79 -17.19
CA ASN A 103 29.96 -10.46 -16.74
C ASN A 103 29.97 -9.26 -15.80
N GLN A 104 31.13 -8.85 -15.27
CA GLN A 104 31.22 -7.71 -14.35
C GLN A 104 30.80 -6.39 -15.00
N SER A 105 31.05 -6.17 -16.29
CA SER A 105 30.63 -4.98 -17.02
C SER A 105 29.10 -4.87 -17.17
N PHE A 106 28.40 -5.99 -17.08
CA PHE A 106 26.93 -6.05 -17.09
C PHE A 106 26.30 -5.23 -15.94
N PHE A 107 26.96 -5.15 -14.80
CA PHE A 107 26.48 -4.41 -13.63
C PHE A 107 26.86 -2.93 -13.65
N TYR A 108 27.41 -2.44 -14.76
CA TYR A 108 27.66 -1.01 -14.92
C TYR A 108 26.34 -0.23 -14.79
N ILE A 109 26.35 0.77 -13.91
CA ILE A 109 25.22 1.66 -13.69
C ILE A 109 25.60 3.00 -14.31
N ASP A 110 24.74 3.55 -15.18
CA ASP A 110 24.86 4.95 -15.59
C ASP A 110 24.50 5.84 -14.39
N ASN A 111 25.51 6.14 -13.59
CA ASN A 111 25.35 6.92 -12.37
C ASN A 111 24.75 8.31 -12.64
N GLN A 112 24.97 8.90 -13.81
CA GLN A 112 24.44 10.21 -14.15
C GLN A 112 22.90 10.14 -14.27
N LYS A 113 22.37 9.22 -15.04
CA LYS A 113 20.92 9.03 -15.20
C LYS A 113 20.23 8.65 -13.89
N VAL A 114 20.84 7.73 -13.14
CA VAL A 114 20.32 7.28 -11.85
C VAL A 114 20.29 8.43 -10.84
N ASN A 115 21.36 9.21 -10.74
CA ASN A 115 21.43 10.34 -9.82
C ASN A 115 20.40 11.44 -10.18
N MET A 116 20.19 11.72 -11.47
CA MET A 116 19.15 12.66 -11.90
C MET A 116 17.75 12.23 -11.43
N LEU A 117 17.41 10.95 -11.54
CA LEU A 117 16.13 10.42 -11.02
C LEU A 117 16.04 10.51 -9.49
N ILE A 118 17.12 10.21 -8.79
CA ILE A 118 17.19 10.31 -7.32
C ILE A 118 16.97 11.75 -6.89
N ASP A 119 17.64 12.71 -7.54
CA ASP A 119 17.55 14.14 -7.21
C ASP A 119 16.14 14.70 -7.51
N GLU A 120 15.53 14.30 -8.63
CA GLU A 120 14.15 14.65 -8.99
C GLU A 120 13.17 14.21 -7.88
N ILE A 121 13.27 12.96 -7.42
CA ILE A 121 12.38 12.44 -6.39
C ILE A 121 12.65 13.04 -5.03
N ASN A 122 13.91 13.24 -4.65
CA ASN A 122 14.24 13.91 -3.40
C ASN A 122 13.75 15.37 -3.39
N GLY A 123 13.74 16.04 -4.53
CA GLY A 123 13.10 17.35 -4.71
C GLY A 123 11.59 17.27 -4.46
N THR A 124 10.92 16.34 -5.13
CA THR A 124 9.48 16.07 -4.98
C THR A 124 9.10 15.79 -3.53
N VAL A 125 9.88 14.97 -2.82
CA VAL A 125 9.67 14.65 -1.40
C VAL A 125 9.79 15.90 -0.53
N ARG A 126 10.84 16.70 -0.70
CA ARG A 126 11.01 17.96 0.05
C ARG A 126 9.87 18.95 -0.16
N ASP A 127 9.35 19.05 -1.39
CA ASP A 127 8.22 19.92 -1.70
C ASP A 127 6.94 19.42 -1.03
N ALA A 128 6.73 18.10 -1.02
CA ALA A 128 5.60 17.47 -0.33
C ALA A 128 5.67 17.68 1.19
N ASP A 129 6.83 17.51 1.82
CA ASP A 129 7.05 17.76 3.25
C ASP A 129 6.77 19.23 3.61
N SER A 130 7.22 20.15 2.76
CA SER A 130 6.99 21.59 2.92
C SER A 130 5.51 21.95 2.80
N ALA A 131 4.78 21.32 1.86
CA ALA A 131 3.34 21.52 1.69
C ALA A 131 2.56 20.98 2.91
N MET A 132 2.97 19.84 3.43
CA MET A 132 2.37 19.24 4.63
C MET A 132 2.60 20.11 5.86
N PHE A 133 3.82 20.61 6.08
CA PHE A 133 4.14 21.51 7.17
C PHE A 133 3.27 22.76 7.15
N ARG A 134 3.13 23.41 5.98
CA ARG A 134 2.24 24.58 5.81
C ARG A 134 0.79 24.21 6.14
N MET A 135 0.29 23.11 5.58
CA MET A 135 -1.09 22.66 5.82
C MET A 135 -1.38 22.39 7.30
N MET A 136 -0.48 21.74 8.02
CA MET A 136 -0.66 21.45 9.45
C MET A 136 -0.72 22.73 10.28
N ASN A 137 0.12 23.74 9.99
CA ASN A 137 0.08 25.02 10.67
C ASN A 137 -1.22 25.80 10.38
N ASP A 138 -1.70 25.76 9.14
CA ASP A 138 -2.97 26.41 8.76
C ASP A 138 -4.17 25.69 9.39
N LYS A 139 -4.12 24.35 9.46
CA LYS A 139 -5.14 23.54 10.13
C LYS A 139 -5.20 23.83 11.64
N TYR A 140 -4.06 23.94 12.30
CA TYR A 140 -4.02 24.33 13.71
C TYR A 140 -4.76 25.67 13.94
N ARG A 141 -4.42 26.71 13.18
CA ARG A 141 -5.05 28.05 13.27
C ARG A 141 -6.54 27.99 13.01
N SER A 142 -6.95 27.38 11.89
CA SER A 142 -8.35 27.33 11.49
C SER A 142 -9.21 26.49 12.45
N THR A 143 -8.61 25.46 13.06
CA THR A 143 -9.34 24.59 14.00
C THR A 143 -9.55 25.27 15.35
N ILE A 144 -8.59 26.06 15.85
CA ILE A 144 -8.80 26.90 17.06
C ILE A 144 -10.01 27.80 16.86
N PHE A 145 -10.05 28.52 15.74
CA PHE A 145 -11.16 29.42 15.43
C PHE A 145 -12.52 28.69 15.41
N LYS A 146 -12.57 27.55 14.72
CA LYS A 146 -13.80 26.75 14.64
C LYS A 146 -14.20 26.14 15.99
N ALA A 147 -13.23 25.63 16.76
CA ALA A 147 -13.50 25.03 18.06
C ALA A 147 -14.03 26.08 19.06
N ASN A 148 -13.45 27.28 19.08
CA ASN A 148 -13.97 28.39 19.89
C ASN A 148 -15.38 28.77 19.48
N PHE A 149 -15.69 28.86 18.19
CA PHE A 149 -17.04 29.12 17.70
C PHE A 149 -18.06 28.09 18.22
N PHE A 150 -17.70 26.79 18.20
CA PHE A 150 -18.59 25.75 18.75
C PHE A 150 -18.75 25.85 20.28
N LEU A 151 -17.69 26.20 21.00
CA LEU A 151 -17.73 26.37 22.46
C LEU A 151 -18.60 27.58 22.88
N GLU A 152 -18.44 28.72 22.22
CA GLU A 152 -19.18 29.96 22.50
C GLU A 152 -20.68 29.81 22.23
N ASN A 153 -21.05 28.98 21.25
CA ASN A 153 -22.46 28.67 20.97
C ASN A 153 -23.04 27.58 21.90
N GLY A 154 -22.35 27.23 22.99
CA GLY A 154 -22.86 26.34 24.03
C GLY A 154 -23.07 24.88 23.62
N ALA A 155 -22.53 24.49 22.51
CA ALA A 155 -22.90 23.23 21.87
C ALA A 155 -22.26 21.98 22.49
N THR A 156 -21.13 22.09 23.22
CA THR A 156 -20.39 20.88 23.60
C THR A 156 -19.19 21.14 24.54
N THR A 157 -18.51 20.04 24.92
CA THR A 157 -17.24 20.07 25.64
C THR A 157 -16.07 20.49 24.74
N ILE A 158 -14.91 20.81 25.31
CA ILE A 158 -13.68 21.10 24.55
C ILE A 158 -13.35 19.97 23.56
N ASP A 159 -13.41 18.71 24.03
CA ASP A 159 -13.13 17.56 23.16
C ASP A 159 -14.14 17.45 22.01
N GLY A 160 -15.42 17.63 22.29
CA GLY A 160 -16.47 17.64 21.27
C GLY A 160 -16.31 18.77 20.25
N ALA A 161 -15.95 19.99 20.70
CA ALA A 161 -15.69 21.12 19.80
C ALA A 161 -14.48 20.86 18.88
N ILE A 162 -13.41 20.25 19.40
CA ILE A 162 -12.25 19.85 18.62
C ILE A 162 -12.64 18.77 17.58
N ASP A 163 -13.40 17.75 17.99
CA ASP A 163 -13.84 16.68 17.09
C ASP A 163 -14.74 17.21 15.96
N MET A 164 -15.64 18.13 16.26
CA MET A 164 -16.47 18.80 15.25
C MET A 164 -15.62 19.63 14.29
N ALA A 165 -14.64 20.38 14.80
CA ALA A 165 -13.78 21.24 14.00
C ALA A 165 -12.79 20.45 13.11
N LEU A 166 -12.41 19.24 13.53
CA LEU A 166 -11.48 18.35 12.81
C LEU A 166 -12.18 17.30 11.95
N ARG A 167 -13.50 17.15 12.03
CA ARG A 167 -14.24 16.04 11.39
C ARG A 167 -13.85 15.80 9.95
N ASP A 168 -13.88 16.84 9.11
CA ASP A 168 -13.57 16.71 7.69
C ASP A 168 -12.10 16.43 7.43
N PHE A 169 -11.23 16.98 8.29
CA PHE A 169 -9.79 16.76 8.17
C PHE A 169 -9.42 15.33 8.55
N ILE A 170 -9.96 14.80 9.63
CA ILE A 170 -9.73 13.40 10.03
C ILE A 170 -10.27 12.44 8.98
N LYS A 171 -11.44 12.74 8.39
CA LYS A 171 -12.02 11.91 7.33
C LYS A 171 -11.17 11.90 6.06
N SER A 172 -10.68 13.05 5.63
CA SER A 172 -9.93 13.19 4.36
C SER A 172 -8.44 12.91 4.49
N GLY A 173 -7.88 13.02 5.71
CA GLY A 173 -6.44 12.96 5.94
C GLY A 173 -5.67 14.20 5.45
N ILE A 174 -4.35 14.08 5.34
CA ILE A 174 -3.47 15.18 4.92
C ILE A 174 -3.43 15.29 3.39
N ASN A 175 -4.42 15.97 2.81
CA ASN A 175 -4.52 16.25 1.37
C ASN A 175 -3.85 17.59 1.04
N CYS A 176 -2.50 17.63 1.17
CA CYS A 176 -1.73 18.86 1.05
C CYS A 176 -1.22 19.16 -0.37
N ILE A 177 -1.23 18.17 -1.27
CA ILE A 177 -0.76 18.32 -2.64
C ILE A 177 -1.92 18.73 -3.54
N GLN A 178 -1.78 19.88 -4.20
CA GLN A 178 -2.79 20.35 -5.14
C GLN A 178 -2.26 20.25 -6.57
N TYR A 179 -3.01 19.56 -7.43
CA TYR A 179 -2.74 19.49 -8.86
C TYR A 179 -3.22 20.75 -9.60
N ALA A 180 -2.77 20.92 -10.82
CA ALA A 180 -3.14 22.07 -11.67
C ALA A 180 -4.65 22.15 -11.95
N ASP A 181 -5.36 21.03 -11.92
CA ASP A 181 -6.82 20.93 -12.05
C ASP A 181 -7.58 21.29 -10.75
N GLY A 182 -6.87 21.69 -9.69
CA GLY A 182 -7.41 22.04 -8.39
C GLY A 182 -7.66 20.85 -7.46
N ARG A 183 -7.56 19.62 -7.94
CA ARG A 183 -7.74 18.40 -7.14
C ARG A 183 -6.63 18.29 -6.09
N ARG A 184 -7.03 17.92 -4.87
CA ARG A 184 -6.09 17.67 -3.77
C ARG A 184 -5.90 16.18 -3.56
N VAL A 185 -4.66 15.79 -3.30
CA VAL A 185 -4.24 14.40 -3.13
C VAL A 185 -3.56 14.22 -1.77
N ASN A 186 -3.77 13.04 -1.18
CA ASN A 186 -3.09 12.65 0.05
C ASN A 186 -1.59 12.51 -0.19
N ILE A 187 -0.79 12.94 0.78
CA ILE A 187 0.67 12.96 0.65
C ILE A 187 1.27 11.56 0.49
N ALA A 188 0.73 10.54 1.16
CA ALA A 188 1.21 9.17 1.04
C ALA A 188 0.96 8.61 -0.36
N ASP A 189 -0.20 8.88 -0.96
CA ASP A 189 -0.52 8.47 -2.33
C ASP A 189 0.34 9.19 -3.36
N TYR A 190 0.58 10.48 -3.13
CA TYR A 190 1.43 11.29 -4.01
C TYR A 190 2.88 10.80 -4.01
N THR A 191 3.48 10.61 -2.84
CA THR A 191 4.86 10.13 -2.72
C THR A 191 5.04 8.72 -3.25
N ARG A 192 4.06 7.83 -3.02
CA ARG A 192 4.03 6.49 -3.61
C ARG A 192 4.02 6.55 -5.13
N MET A 193 3.13 7.37 -5.72
CA MET A 193 3.07 7.58 -7.17
C MET A 193 4.40 8.10 -7.72
N ALA A 194 5.02 9.07 -7.07
CA ALA A 194 6.28 9.66 -7.51
C ALA A 194 7.42 8.64 -7.51
N VAL A 195 7.59 7.89 -6.42
CA VAL A 195 8.61 6.84 -6.31
C VAL A 195 8.37 5.72 -7.32
N ARG A 196 7.13 5.27 -7.50
CA ARG A 196 6.77 4.26 -8.52
C ARG A 196 7.14 4.74 -9.93
N THR A 197 6.81 5.97 -10.27
CA THR A 197 7.13 6.54 -11.59
C THR A 197 8.63 6.60 -11.82
N ALA A 198 9.41 6.98 -10.83
CA ALA A 198 10.87 7.00 -10.94
C ALA A 198 11.47 5.59 -11.01
N SER A 199 10.95 4.64 -10.24
CA SER A 199 11.35 3.23 -10.30
C SER A 199 11.14 2.65 -11.70
N GLN A 200 9.99 2.91 -12.30
CA GLN A 200 9.70 2.50 -13.68
C GLN A 200 10.66 3.16 -14.68
N ARG A 201 10.92 4.46 -14.55
CA ARG A 201 11.89 5.15 -15.41
C ARG A 201 13.29 4.56 -15.28
N ALA A 202 13.71 4.21 -14.05
CA ALA A 202 15.01 3.54 -13.84
C ALA A 202 15.10 2.21 -14.58
N MET A 203 14.05 1.39 -14.55
CA MET A 203 13.99 0.14 -15.34
C MET A 203 14.06 0.41 -16.84
N LEU A 204 13.28 1.38 -17.35
CA LEU A 204 13.27 1.72 -18.78
C LEU A 204 14.62 2.23 -19.27
N TYR A 205 15.33 3.05 -18.48
CA TYR A 205 16.71 3.46 -18.79
C TYR A 205 17.66 2.27 -18.82
N ALA A 206 17.57 1.37 -17.84
CA ALA A 206 18.42 0.19 -17.75
C ALA A 206 18.22 -0.77 -18.93
N GLU A 207 16.97 -1.01 -19.31
CA GLU A 207 16.63 -1.81 -20.48
C GLU A 207 17.08 -1.11 -21.78
N GLY A 208 16.96 0.21 -21.86
CA GLY A 208 17.41 1.02 -22.99
C GLY A 208 18.92 1.00 -23.15
N ASP A 209 19.67 1.14 -22.06
CA ASP A 209 21.14 1.03 -22.08
C ASP A 209 21.60 -0.35 -22.54
N PHE A 210 20.94 -1.41 -22.07
CA PHE A 210 21.22 -2.77 -22.53
C PHE A 210 20.93 -2.95 -24.04
N ARG A 211 19.79 -2.44 -24.53
CA ARG A 211 19.45 -2.46 -25.96
C ARG A 211 20.48 -1.74 -26.81
N LYS A 212 20.89 -0.55 -26.36
CA LYS A 212 21.90 0.26 -27.05
C LYS A 212 23.23 -0.46 -27.19
N GLU A 213 23.69 -1.14 -26.10
CA GLU A 213 24.92 -1.95 -26.10
C GLU A 213 24.88 -3.11 -27.11
N ARG A 214 23.69 -3.63 -27.41
CA ARG A 214 23.45 -4.76 -28.33
C ARG A 214 23.00 -4.35 -29.72
N GLY A 215 22.87 -3.05 -29.99
CA GLY A 215 22.43 -2.56 -31.29
C GLY A 215 20.94 -2.78 -31.59
N HIS A 216 20.11 -3.08 -30.56
CA HIS A 216 18.68 -3.26 -30.71
C HIS A 216 17.94 -1.96 -30.40
N SER A 217 16.81 -1.73 -31.08
CA SER A 217 15.95 -0.55 -30.83
C SER A 217 14.45 -0.86 -30.92
N LEU A 218 14.07 -2.07 -31.36
CA LEU A 218 12.66 -2.43 -31.39
C LEU A 218 12.18 -2.87 -30.00
N VAL A 219 11.02 -2.38 -29.62
CA VAL A 219 10.42 -2.62 -28.30
C VAL A 219 8.94 -2.89 -28.45
N MET A 220 8.36 -3.63 -27.52
CA MET A 220 6.91 -3.85 -27.46
C MET A 220 6.35 -3.23 -26.17
N VAL A 221 5.23 -2.48 -26.32
CA VAL A 221 4.50 -1.97 -25.16
C VAL A 221 3.72 -3.13 -24.55
N THR A 222 3.98 -3.43 -23.27
CA THR A 222 3.28 -4.53 -22.60
C THR A 222 1.80 -4.23 -22.43
N LYS A 223 0.96 -5.26 -22.56
CA LYS A 223 -0.46 -5.20 -22.21
C LYS A 223 -0.66 -5.44 -20.71
N HIS A 224 -1.68 -4.82 -20.12
CA HIS A 224 -2.15 -5.13 -18.77
C HIS A 224 -3.65 -4.81 -18.58
N ASN A 225 -4.27 -5.38 -17.53
CA ASN A 225 -5.73 -5.36 -17.37
C ASN A 225 -6.32 -3.99 -17.00
N THR A 226 -5.52 -3.08 -16.44
CA THR A 226 -5.97 -1.78 -15.94
C THR A 226 -5.50 -0.61 -16.80
N ALA A 227 -5.23 -0.86 -18.08
CA ALA A 227 -4.76 0.17 -19.01
C ALA A 227 -5.72 1.35 -19.11
N CYS A 228 -5.19 2.55 -18.95
CA CYS A 228 -5.98 3.76 -19.15
C CYS A 228 -6.20 4.06 -20.64
N LYS A 229 -7.18 4.91 -20.95
CA LYS A 229 -7.53 5.30 -22.32
C LYS A 229 -6.37 5.88 -23.13
N MET A 230 -5.37 6.49 -22.47
CA MET A 230 -4.19 7.05 -23.14
C MET A 230 -3.17 5.98 -23.53
N CYS A 231 -3.01 4.95 -22.71
CA CYS A 231 -2.01 3.89 -22.92
C CYS A 231 -2.55 2.74 -23.77
N GLN A 232 -3.84 2.40 -23.63
CA GLN A 232 -4.50 1.28 -24.31
C GLN A 232 -4.24 1.23 -25.84
N PRO A 233 -4.23 2.35 -26.61
CA PRO A 233 -3.95 2.31 -28.05
C PRO A 233 -2.53 1.85 -28.40
N TRP A 234 -1.62 1.84 -27.44
CA TRP A 234 -0.21 1.49 -27.63
C TRP A 234 0.12 0.06 -27.20
N GLU A 235 -0.77 -0.61 -26.49
CA GLU A 235 -0.55 -1.98 -26.03
C GLU A 235 -0.34 -2.93 -27.20
N ASN A 236 0.60 -3.86 -27.01
CA ASN A 236 1.05 -4.82 -28.02
C ASN A 236 1.56 -4.18 -29.34
N LYS A 237 1.91 -2.89 -29.31
CA LYS A 237 2.52 -2.23 -30.46
C LYS A 237 4.03 -2.33 -30.39
N VAL A 238 4.62 -2.69 -31.52
CA VAL A 238 6.07 -2.64 -31.71
C VAL A 238 6.45 -1.21 -32.10
N LEU A 239 7.38 -0.62 -31.36
CA LEU A 239 7.85 0.75 -31.53
C LEU A 239 9.38 0.76 -31.68
N ILE A 240 9.93 1.86 -32.19
CA ILE A 240 11.35 2.15 -32.11
C ILE A 240 11.61 2.96 -30.85
N ASP A 241 12.56 2.49 -30.04
CA ASP A 241 13.00 3.17 -28.84
C ASP A 241 14.03 4.25 -29.16
N ASP A 242 13.56 5.41 -29.53
CA ASP A 242 14.35 6.62 -29.78
C ASP A 242 14.70 7.39 -28.50
N VAL A 243 14.07 7.03 -27.37
CA VAL A 243 14.23 7.75 -26.10
C VAL A 243 15.30 7.12 -25.20
N TYR A 244 15.23 5.82 -24.98
CA TYR A 244 16.11 5.15 -24.00
C TYR A 244 17.32 4.48 -24.66
N SER A 245 17.19 3.96 -25.88
CA SER A 245 18.27 3.32 -26.62
C SER A 245 18.82 4.14 -27.79
N GLY A 246 18.13 5.20 -28.19
CA GLY A 246 18.57 6.07 -29.30
C GLY A 246 18.32 5.47 -30.68
N GLY A 247 17.26 4.68 -30.84
CA GLY A 247 16.88 4.07 -32.11
C GLY A 247 16.55 5.10 -33.20
N ILE A 248 16.86 4.76 -34.46
CA ILE A 248 16.66 5.61 -35.65
C ILE A 248 15.36 5.21 -36.33
N PRO A 249 14.52 6.19 -36.79
CA PRO A 249 13.30 5.90 -37.53
C PRO A 249 13.54 5.03 -38.76
N ASP A 250 12.74 3.99 -38.94
CA ASP A 250 12.80 3.05 -40.07
C ASP A 250 11.67 3.30 -41.13
N GLY A 251 10.82 4.28 -40.91
CA GLY A 251 9.69 4.58 -41.73
C GLY A 251 8.49 3.63 -41.59
N LYS A 252 8.63 2.53 -40.86
CA LYS A 252 7.61 1.47 -40.66
C LYS A 252 7.00 1.53 -39.27
N HIS A 253 7.81 1.68 -38.24
CA HIS A 253 7.39 1.66 -36.85
C HIS A 253 7.26 3.08 -36.28
N LYS A 254 6.30 3.29 -35.38
CA LYS A 254 6.18 4.53 -34.62
C LYS A 254 7.29 4.63 -33.57
N LEU A 255 7.58 5.85 -33.12
CA LEU A 255 8.60 6.13 -32.12
C LEU A 255 8.01 6.10 -30.70
N VAL A 256 8.80 5.67 -29.73
CA VAL A 256 8.45 5.76 -28.31
C VAL A 256 8.19 7.21 -27.90
N SER A 257 8.98 8.17 -28.39
CA SER A 257 8.76 9.61 -28.15
C SER A 257 7.38 10.09 -28.61
N GLN A 258 6.87 9.58 -29.72
CA GLN A 258 5.52 9.89 -30.22
C GLN A 258 4.44 9.31 -29.29
N ALA A 259 4.63 8.08 -28.83
CA ALA A 259 3.73 7.45 -27.88
C ALA A 259 3.69 8.18 -26.55
N MET A 260 4.87 8.61 -26.03
CA MET A 260 4.96 9.42 -24.81
C MET A 260 4.25 10.77 -24.95
N LYS A 261 4.40 11.46 -26.07
CA LYS A 261 3.65 12.70 -26.34
C LYS A 261 2.14 12.47 -26.37
N ALA A 262 1.70 11.29 -26.76
CA ALA A 262 0.28 10.89 -26.76
C ALA A 262 -0.20 10.38 -25.38
N GLY A 263 0.65 10.38 -24.35
CA GLY A 263 0.32 10.05 -22.97
C GLY A 263 0.81 8.70 -22.47
N LEU A 264 1.55 7.91 -23.24
CA LEU A 264 2.19 6.70 -22.76
C LEU A 264 3.22 7.05 -21.68
N PHE A 265 3.34 6.23 -20.64
CA PHE A 265 4.22 6.44 -19.48
C PHE A 265 3.89 7.71 -18.66
N HIS A 266 2.62 8.08 -18.59
CA HIS A 266 2.15 9.11 -17.65
C HIS A 266 2.47 8.75 -16.18
N PRO A 267 2.40 9.69 -15.23
CA PRO A 267 2.58 9.38 -13.82
C PRO A 267 1.73 8.20 -13.36
N ASN A 268 2.32 7.28 -12.61
CA ASN A 268 1.70 6.01 -12.15
C ASN A 268 1.37 4.99 -13.26
N CYS A 269 1.90 5.17 -14.47
CA CYS A 269 1.78 4.18 -15.54
C CYS A 269 2.50 2.88 -15.16
N ARG A 270 1.97 1.73 -15.61
CA ARG A 270 2.51 0.39 -15.31
C ARG A 270 3.02 -0.38 -16.52
N HIS A 271 2.90 0.20 -17.72
CA HIS A 271 3.39 -0.43 -18.96
C HIS A 271 4.90 -0.58 -18.95
N GLY A 272 5.41 -1.73 -19.39
CA GLY A 272 6.82 -1.96 -19.65
C GLY A 272 7.15 -1.80 -21.12
N LEU A 273 8.44 -1.82 -21.41
CA LEU A 273 8.96 -1.67 -22.76
C LEU A 273 10.08 -2.71 -23.03
N PRO A 274 9.77 -4.02 -22.94
CA PRO A 274 10.76 -5.06 -23.24
C PRO A 274 11.26 -4.93 -24.67
N THR A 275 12.50 -5.33 -24.92
CA THR A 275 13.05 -5.43 -26.28
C THR A 275 12.22 -6.42 -27.08
N TYR A 276 11.86 -6.06 -28.31
CA TYR A 276 11.09 -6.94 -29.19
C TYR A 276 12.01 -7.82 -30.03
N TYR A 277 11.84 -9.12 -29.91
CA TYR A 277 12.48 -10.15 -30.71
C TYR A 277 11.41 -10.98 -31.40
N PRO A 278 11.29 -10.95 -32.73
CA PRO A 278 10.21 -11.62 -33.47
C PRO A 278 10.07 -13.12 -33.16
N GLU A 279 11.18 -13.78 -32.79
CA GLU A 279 11.20 -15.21 -32.46
C GLU A 279 10.65 -15.54 -31.05
N LEU A 280 10.26 -14.56 -30.27
CA LEU A 280 9.80 -14.71 -28.87
C LEU A 280 8.36 -14.26 -28.66
N ASP A 281 7.51 -14.28 -29.67
CA ASP A 281 6.14 -13.76 -29.57
C ASP A 281 5.35 -14.36 -28.40
N ASP A 282 5.45 -15.67 -28.14
CA ASP A 282 4.77 -16.34 -27.00
C ASP A 282 5.23 -15.81 -25.62
N VAL A 283 6.46 -15.31 -25.51
CA VAL A 283 7.02 -14.81 -24.25
C VAL A 283 6.36 -13.50 -23.83
N TYR A 284 5.89 -12.68 -24.77
CA TYR A 284 5.27 -11.40 -24.45
C TYR A 284 3.89 -11.56 -23.83
N ASP A 285 3.16 -12.61 -24.17
CA ASP A 285 1.88 -12.95 -23.52
C ASP A 285 2.10 -13.35 -22.05
N ASP A 286 3.18 -14.08 -21.76
CA ASP A 286 3.56 -14.41 -20.38
C ASP A 286 3.96 -13.16 -19.59
N ILE A 287 4.72 -12.23 -20.18
CA ILE A 287 5.09 -10.95 -19.56
C ILE A 287 3.83 -10.12 -19.26
N ALA A 288 2.88 -10.05 -20.18
CA ALA A 288 1.62 -9.34 -20.01
C ALA A 288 0.78 -9.95 -18.86
N ARG A 289 0.72 -11.28 -18.82
CA ARG A 289 0.01 -12.02 -17.78
C ARG A 289 0.61 -11.80 -16.38
N ASP A 290 1.94 -11.88 -16.27
CA ASP A 290 2.66 -11.62 -15.01
C ASP A 290 2.43 -10.20 -14.50
N LYS A 291 2.40 -9.21 -15.38
CA LYS A 291 2.09 -7.82 -15.02
C LYS A 291 0.67 -7.65 -14.51
N SER A 292 -0.33 -8.25 -15.19
CA SER A 292 -1.73 -8.18 -14.76
C SER A 292 -1.93 -8.73 -13.34
N LEU A 293 -1.23 -9.82 -13.00
CA LEU A 293 -1.27 -10.40 -11.66
C LEU A 293 -0.62 -9.49 -10.60
N GLN A 294 0.51 -8.85 -10.93
CA GLN A 294 1.13 -7.89 -10.04
C GLN A 294 0.21 -6.72 -9.74
N GLU A 295 -0.55 -6.25 -10.72
CA GLU A 295 -1.51 -5.16 -10.55
C GLU A 295 -2.70 -5.52 -9.66
N GLU A 296 -3.24 -6.73 -9.79
CA GLU A 296 -4.29 -7.21 -8.89
C GLU A 296 -3.80 -7.23 -7.44
N GLU A 297 -2.59 -7.77 -7.18
CA GLU A 297 -1.98 -7.76 -5.86
C GLU A 297 -1.77 -6.35 -5.31
N GLU A 298 -1.28 -5.43 -6.14
CA GLU A 298 -1.05 -4.04 -5.75
C GLU A 298 -2.35 -3.29 -5.47
N SER A 299 -3.37 -3.47 -6.32
CA SER A 299 -4.68 -2.86 -6.11
C SER A 299 -5.31 -3.29 -4.79
N LEU A 300 -5.17 -4.57 -4.45
CA LEU A 300 -5.65 -5.11 -3.19
C LEU A 300 -4.91 -4.52 -1.99
N ARG A 301 -3.57 -4.42 -2.08
CA ARG A 301 -2.75 -3.76 -1.04
C ARG A 301 -3.17 -2.31 -0.80
N ASP A 302 -3.42 -1.58 -1.89
CA ASP A 302 -3.85 -0.19 -1.84
C ASP A 302 -5.19 -0.04 -1.12
N ALA A 303 -6.18 -0.87 -1.47
CA ALA A 303 -7.50 -0.84 -0.85
C ALA A 303 -7.42 -1.12 0.66
N ILE A 304 -6.63 -2.13 1.06
CA ILE A 304 -6.43 -2.48 2.46
C ILE A 304 -5.70 -1.37 3.21
N SER A 305 -4.65 -0.80 2.61
CA SER A 305 -3.88 0.29 3.22
C SER A 305 -4.76 1.52 3.47
N GLN A 306 -5.59 1.91 2.51
CA GLN A 306 -6.52 3.04 2.65
C GLN A 306 -7.58 2.78 3.72
N TYR A 307 -8.15 1.58 3.74
CA TYR A 307 -9.13 1.21 4.76
C TYR A 307 -8.54 1.29 6.17
N ARG A 308 -7.37 0.69 6.40
CA ARG A 308 -6.67 0.73 7.69
C ARG A 308 -6.33 2.14 8.12
N GLN A 309 -5.87 2.97 7.18
CA GLN A 309 -5.54 4.35 7.48
C GLN A 309 -6.78 5.14 7.93
N GLN A 310 -7.93 4.87 7.30
CA GLN A 310 -9.19 5.49 7.73
C GLN A 310 -9.61 5.01 9.12
N GLU A 311 -9.55 3.71 9.37
CA GLU A 311 -9.88 3.11 10.67
C GLU A 311 -9.00 3.70 11.79
N ARG A 312 -7.70 3.83 11.56
CA ARG A 312 -6.76 4.45 12.51
C ARG A 312 -7.09 5.92 12.78
N ARG A 313 -7.45 6.68 11.75
CA ARG A 313 -7.90 8.07 11.91
C ARG A 313 -9.16 8.17 12.76
N ASP A 314 -10.12 7.28 12.55
CA ASP A 314 -11.36 7.22 13.34
C ASP A 314 -11.07 6.84 14.81
N MET A 315 -10.12 5.95 15.06
CA MET A 315 -9.68 5.63 16.43
C MET A 315 -9.02 6.81 17.14
N ILE A 316 -8.19 7.60 16.46
CA ILE A 316 -7.65 8.85 17.02
C ILE A 316 -8.79 9.81 17.39
N LYS A 317 -9.78 9.92 16.54
CA LYS A 317 -10.99 10.74 16.80
C LYS A 317 -11.70 10.30 18.07
N ASN A 318 -11.88 8.99 18.25
CA ASN A 318 -12.62 8.42 19.39
C ASN A 318 -11.77 8.33 20.67
N GLY A 319 -10.46 8.57 20.59
CA GLY A 319 -9.55 8.44 21.71
C GLY A 319 -9.11 7.00 22.01
N ASP A 320 -9.34 6.07 21.06
CA ASP A 320 -9.12 4.63 21.24
C ASP A 320 -7.68 4.19 20.91
N GLY A 321 -6.74 5.13 20.77
CA GLY A 321 -5.35 4.79 20.48
C GLY A 321 -4.38 5.93 20.78
N HIS A 322 -3.10 5.59 20.86
CA HIS A 322 -2.01 6.53 21.09
C HIS A 322 -0.74 6.10 20.36
N MET A 323 0.14 7.07 20.07
CA MET A 323 1.48 6.78 19.54
C MET A 323 2.39 6.28 20.67
N VAL A 324 3.13 5.23 20.37
CA VAL A 324 4.21 4.74 21.24
C VAL A 324 5.53 4.90 20.49
N ASP A 325 6.46 5.58 21.12
CA ASP A 325 7.83 5.76 20.63
C ASP A 325 8.71 4.66 21.21
N TYR A 326 9.45 3.98 20.36
CA TYR A 326 10.39 2.94 20.75
C TYR A 326 11.82 3.48 20.83
N ASN A 327 12.67 2.84 21.65
CA ASN A 327 14.06 3.25 21.84
C ASN A 327 14.93 3.16 20.57
N ASP A 328 14.46 2.48 19.53
CA ASP A 328 15.10 2.40 18.21
C ASP A 328 14.76 3.57 17.26
N GLY A 329 14.03 4.58 17.77
CA GLY A 329 13.59 5.75 17.01
C GLY A 329 12.36 5.49 16.13
N THR A 330 11.76 4.33 16.21
CA THR A 330 10.49 4.03 15.52
C THR A 330 9.30 4.44 16.37
N SER A 331 8.16 4.78 15.72
CA SER A 331 6.92 5.07 16.40
C SER A 331 5.82 4.21 15.82
N GLN A 332 4.94 3.74 16.67
CA GLN A 332 3.79 2.93 16.26
C GLN A 332 2.52 3.45 16.94
N PHE A 333 1.44 3.55 16.16
CA PHE A 333 0.13 3.82 16.72
C PHE A 333 -0.43 2.54 17.35
N ILE A 334 -0.63 2.56 18.67
CA ILE A 334 -1.19 1.44 19.42
C ILE A 334 -2.67 1.71 19.68
N PHE A 335 -3.49 0.78 19.23
CA PHE A 335 -4.92 0.80 19.48
C PHE A 335 -5.23 0.22 20.85
N GLN A 336 -6.02 0.94 21.65
CA GLN A 336 -6.56 0.42 22.90
C GLN A 336 -7.79 -0.44 22.62
N THR A 337 -7.60 -1.60 22.07
CA THR A 337 -8.68 -2.58 21.98
C THR A 337 -8.59 -3.51 23.18
N LYS A 338 -9.59 -3.49 24.02
CA LYS A 338 -9.64 -4.24 25.28
C LYS A 338 -9.55 -5.77 25.13
N LYS A 339 -9.57 -6.32 23.92
CA LYS A 339 -9.64 -7.76 23.66
C LYS A 339 -8.91 -8.24 22.38
N TYR A 340 -8.31 -7.38 21.58
CA TYR A 340 -7.78 -7.75 20.28
C TYR A 340 -6.34 -7.28 20.11
N ILE A 341 -5.51 -8.14 19.56
CA ILE A 341 -4.24 -7.70 19.02
C ILE A 341 -4.49 -7.37 17.55
N ASN A 342 -4.44 -6.09 17.24
CA ASN A 342 -4.22 -5.69 15.88
C ASN A 342 -2.75 -5.98 15.55
N THR A 343 -2.48 -7.23 15.14
CA THR A 343 -1.16 -7.58 14.63
C THR A 343 -1.02 -6.89 13.29
N GLU A 344 -0.49 -5.67 13.29
CA GLU A 344 -0.03 -5.09 12.05
C GLU A 344 0.99 -6.02 11.42
N PRO A 345 0.88 -6.28 10.12
CA PRO A 345 1.92 -7.02 9.44
C PRO A 345 3.21 -6.22 9.60
N LYS A 346 4.18 -6.78 10.34
CA LYS A 346 5.51 -6.19 10.49
C LYS A 346 6.24 -6.05 9.16
N TYR A 347 5.68 -6.60 8.09
CA TYR A 347 6.36 -6.74 6.83
C TYR A 347 5.36 -6.97 5.69
N ILE A 348 5.48 -6.21 4.60
CA ILE A 348 4.85 -6.55 3.33
C ILE A 348 5.88 -7.40 2.58
N PRO A 349 5.67 -8.68 2.32
CA PRO A 349 6.69 -9.52 1.74
C PRO A 349 6.84 -9.26 0.27
N GLN A 350 8.03 -9.40 -0.12
CA GLN A 350 8.32 -9.80 -1.48
C GLN A 350 7.69 -11.19 -1.69
N VAL A 351 6.77 -11.27 -2.62
CA VAL A 351 6.27 -12.55 -3.15
C VAL A 351 7.49 -13.33 -3.60
N HIS A 352 7.79 -14.45 -2.91
CA HIS A 352 8.93 -15.28 -3.30
C HIS A 352 8.65 -15.90 -4.66
N LYS A 353 9.25 -15.38 -5.72
CA LYS A 353 9.11 -15.79 -7.14
C LYS A 353 9.32 -17.29 -7.42
N ARG A 354 9.73 -18.10 -6.44
CA ARG A 354 10.22 -19.47 -6.68
C ARG A 354 9.25 -20.61 -6.37
N LYS A 355 8.05 -20.34 -5.81
CA LYS A 355 7.16 -21.43 -5.36
C LYS A 355 5.68 -21.21 -5.65
N TYR A 356 5.36 -20.60 -6.76
CA TYR A 356 3.99 -20.51 -7.23
C TYR A 356 3.82 -21.29 -8.54
N ARG A 357 2.64 -21.81 -8.77
CA ARG A 357 2.20 -22.27 -10.09
C ARG A 357 1.29 -21.24 -10.70
N ILE A 358 1.32 -21.08 -12.00
CA ILE A 358 0.35 -20.30 -12.73
C ILE A 358 -0.81 -21.26 -13.08
N ILE A 359 -2.00 -20.99 -12.57
CA ILE A 359 -3.23 -21.72 -12.91
C ILE A 359 -4.25 -20.70 -13.37
N ASP A 360 -4.81 -20.90 -14.56
CA ASP A 360 -5.75 -19.98 -15.21
C ASP A 360 -5.24 -18.53 -15.25
N GLY A 361 -3.92 -18.37 -15.49
CA GLY A 361 -3.29 -17.07 -15.53
C GLY A 361 -3.04 -16.40 -14.17
N LYS A 362 -3.30 -17.08 -13.05
CA LYS A 362 -3.08 -16.58 -11.69
C LYS A 362 -1.94 -17.27 -10.98
N LYS A 363 -1.13 -16.51 -10.23
CA LYS A 363 -0.09 -17.05 -9.37
C LYS A 363 -0.72 -17.65 -8.13
N ILE A 364 -0.66 -18.95 -8.00
CA ILE A 364 -1.20 -19.65 -6.85
C ILE A 364 -0.06 -20.34 -6.12
N TYR A 365 0.08 -20.06 -4.84
CA TYR A 365 1.10 -20.62 -3.99
C TYR A 365 0.75 -22.04 -3.62
N ASN A 366 1.47 -23.01 -4.17
CA ASN A 366 1.57 -24.42 -3.84
C ASN A 366 0.35 -25.36 -3.88
N ASN A 367 0.65 -26.58 -4.31
CA ASN A 367 -0.07 -27.84 -4.19
C ASN A 367 -1.59 -27.80 -4.38
N LEU A 368 -1.98 -27.27 -5.52
CA LEU A 368 -3.39 -27.16 -5.83
C LEU A 368 -3.98 -28.48 -6.27
N GLY A 369 -5.07 -28.84 -5.63
CA GLY A 369 -6.02 -29.75 -6.22
C GLY A 369 -6.70 -29.11 -7.43
N ASN A 370 -7.29 -29.91 -8.29
CA ASN A 370 -7.98 -29.44 -9.50
C ASN A 370 -9.28 -28.64 -9.20
N ASN A 371 -9.69 -28.51 -7.94
CA ASN A 371 -10.98 -27.96 -7.52
C ASN A 371 -10.90 -26.70 -6.64
N ASP A 372 -9.80 -25.94 -6.69
CA ASP A 372 -9.72 -24.74 -5.87
C ASP A 372 -10.74 -23.70 -6.32
N GLY A 373 -11.66 -23.35 -5.45
CA GLY A 373 -12.67 -22.36 -5.70
C GLY A 373 -12.06 -20.98 -5.96
N ALA A 374 -12.68 -20.18 -6.82
CA ALA A 374 -12.24 -18.81 -7.09
C ALA A 374 -12.18 -17.96 -5.80
N GLY A 375 -13.03 -18.28 -4.81
CA GLY A 375 -13.05 -17.63 -3.49
C GLY A 375 -11.81 -17.94 -2.66
N GLU A 376 -11.35 -19.20 -2.61
CA GLU A 376 -10.15 -19.58 -1.86
C GLU A 376 -8.90 -18.90 -2.40
N LYS A 377 -8.76 -18.83 -3.74
CA LYS A 377 -7.64 -18.17 -4.41
C LYS A 377 -7.61 -16.67 -4.10
N LYS A 378 -8.76 -16.00 -4.22
CA LYS A 378 -8.91 -14.59 -3.88
C LYS A 378 -8.54 -14.32 -2.42
N ASN A 379 -9.03 -15.14 -1.51
CA ASN A 379 -8.77 -14.99 -0.07
C ASN A 379 -7.32 -15.30 0.30
N ALA A 380 -6.64 -16.26 -0.35
CA ALA A 380 -5.23 -16.52 -0.13
C ALA A 380 -4.33 -15.34 -0.58
N LEU A 381 -4.60 -14.77 -1.76
CA LEU A 381 -3.92 -13.59 -2.26
C LEU A 381 -4.13 -12.38 -1.33
N TRP A 382 -5.37 -12.15 -0.91
CA TRP A 382 -5.70 -11.11 0.04
C TRP A 382 -4.95 -11.30 1.37
N LEU A 383 -4.98 -12.50 1.97
CA LEU A 383 -4.31 -12.79 3.24
C LEU A 383 -2.79 -12.59 3.12
N SER A 384 -2.19 -13.05 2.02
CA SER A 384 -0.77 -12.80 1.74
C SER A 384 -0.46 -11.32 1.57
N SER A 385 -1.34 -10.55 0.93
CA SER A 385 -1.14 -9.11 0.72
C SER A 385 -1.21 -8.30 2.01
N ILE A 386 -2.12 -8.66 2.94
CA ILE A 386 -2.29 -7.94 4.20
C ILE A 386 -1.23 -8.30 5.25
N THR A 387 -0.75 -9.56 5.22
CA THR A 387 0.19 -10.06 6.24
C THR A 387 1.61 -9.98 5.79
N GLY A 388 1.76 -10.00 4.50
CA GLY A 388 3.05 -10.05 3.96
C GLY A 388 3.70 -11.42 3.98
N GLU A 389 3.03 -12.43 4.35
CA GLU A 389 3.55 -13.75 4.58
C GLU A 389 3.04 -14.73 3.51
N ARG A 390 3.74 -15.83 3.38
CA ARG A 390 3.35 -16.91 2.47
C ARG A 390 2.09 -17.59 2.97
N VAL A 391 1.10 -17.74 2.09
CA VAL A 391 -0.11 -18.55 2.29
C VAL A 391 -0.05 -19.72 1.32
N GLU A 392 -0.19 -20.92 1.83
CA GLU A 392 -0.32 -22.14 1.02
C GLU A 392 -1.78 -22.58 0.97
N ILE A 393 -2.33 -22.72 -0.23
CA ILE A 393 -3.64 -23.34 -0.41
C ILE A 393 -3.46 -24.86 -0.35
N LEU A 394 -4.20 -25.51 0.49
CA LEU A 394 -4.09 -26.93 0.73
C LEU A 394 -5.01 -27.70 -0.21
N LYS A 395 -4.57 -28.90 -0.57
CA LYS A 395 -5.36 -29.82 -1.39
C LYS A 395 -6.37 -30.54 -0.49
N GLU A 396 -7.64 -30.55 -0.91
CA GLU A 396 -8.67 -31.35 -0.28
C GLU A 396 -8.31 -32.86 -0.34
N ILE A 397 -8.37 -33.50 0.80
CA ILE A 397 -8.17 -34.95 0.92
C ILE A 397 -9.53 -35.63 0.67
N GLN A 398 -9.70 -36.18 -0.51
CA GLN A 398 -10.89 -36.91 -0.89
C GLN A 398 -10.81 -38.38 -0.38
N ASN A 399 -11.96 -38.97 -0.03
CA ASN A 399 -12.12 -40.40 0.32
C ASN A 399 -11.55 -40.85 1.68
N LYS A 400 -11.49 -39.97 2.68
CA LYS A 400 -11.28 -40.40 4.09
C LYS A 400 -12.34 -39.76 4.97
N GLU A 401 -13.14 -40.63 5.65
CA GLU A 401 -14.27 -40.19 6.50
C GLU A 401 -13.91 -39.27 7.66
N ASP A 402 -12.64 -39.22 8.09
CA ASP A 402 -12.12 -38.36 9.17
C ASP A 402 -11.05 -37.36 8.70
N ALA A 403 -10.99 -37.04 7.40
CA ALA A 403 -9.98 -36.10 6.90
C ALA A 403 -10.23 -34.70 7.42
N HIS A 404 -9.18 -34.07 7.97
CA HIS A 404 -9.16 -32.66 8.24
C HIS A 404 -8.76 -31.93 6.94
N ASN A 405 -9.64 -31.08 6.43
CA ASN A 405 -9.44 -30.34 5.18
C ASN A 405 -9.45 -28.81 5.44
N PRO A 406 -8.45 -28.27 6.16
CA PRO A 406 -8.30 -26.83 6.24
C PRO A 406 -7.91 -26.27 4.87
N ASP A 407 -8.33 -25.04 4.56
CA ASP A 407 -8.11 -24.44 3.26
C ASP A 407 -6.68 -23.93 3.09
N TYR A 408 -6.05 -23.46 4.19
CA TYR A 408 -4.73 -22.83 4.12
C TYR A 408 -3.76 -23.32 5.16
N PHE A 409 -2.46 -23.31 4.79
CA PHE A 409 -1.35 -23.33 5.73
C PHE A 409 -0.67 -21.96 5.75
N PHE A 410 -0.70 -21.30 6.91
CA PHE A 410 -0.25 -19.94 7.09
C PHE A 410 0.28 -19.75 8.51
N ARG A 411 1.45 -19.09 8.67
CA ARG A 411 2.13 -18.91 9.98
C ARG A 411 2.36 -20.22 10.72
N ASN A 412 2.82 -21.23 10.01
CA ASN A 412 3.05 -22.58 10.55
C ASN A 412 1.82 -23.21 11.24
N ASP A 413 0.61 -22.85 10.81
CA ASP A 413 -0.63 -23.40 11.33
C ASP A 413 -1.70 -23.54 10.24
N PHE A 414 -2.74 -24.33 10.52
CA PHE A 414 -3.84 -24.56 9.61
C PHE A 414 -4.97 -23.56 9.84
N TRP A 415 -5.49 -23.03 8.75
CA TRP A 415 -6.57 -22.04 8.71
C TRP A 415 -7.69 -22.53 7.81
N ASP A 416 -8.92 -22.24 8.23
CA ASP A 416 -10.12 -22.62 7.51
C ASP A 416 -10.92 -21.37 7.11
N LEU A 417 -11.34 -21.29 5.85
CA LEU A 417 -12.12 -20.17 5.31
C LEU A 417 -13.60 -20.47 5.43
N LYS A 418 -14.37 -19.55 5.95
CA LYS A 418 -15.83 -19.60 5.98
C LYS A 418 -16.42 -18.36 5.33
N GLU A 419 -16.92 -18.52 4.13
CA GLU A 419 -17.73 -17.52 3.45
C GLU A 419 -19.16 -17.59 4.01
N ILE A 420 -19.60 -16.48 4.60
CA ILE A 420 -20.90 -16.40 5.28
C ILE A 420 -21.96 -15.90 4.30
N GLU A 421 -23.04 -16.67 4.13
CA GLU A 421 -24.16 -16.32 3.26
C GLU A 421 -25.41 -15.87 4.05
N GLY A 422 -25.56 -16.36 5.27
CA GLY A 422 -26.73 -16.03 6.10
C GLY A 422 -26.54 -14.80 6.99
N ASN A 423 -27.63 -14.24 7.52
CA ASN A 423 -27.64 -13.08 8.42
C ASN A 423 -28.24 -13.39 9.81
N GLY A 424 -28.30 -14.65 10.21
CA GLY A 424 -28.88 -15.08 11.51
C GLY A 424 -27.96 -14.79 12.70
N ASP A 425 -28.55 -14.83 13.92
CA ASP A 425 -27.84 -14.48 15.18
C ASP A 425 -26.80 -15.51 15.63
N ARG A 426 -26.73 -16.67 14.95
CA ARG A 426 -25.79 -17.74 15.26
C ARG A 426 -25.01 -18.22 14.03
N THR A 427 -25.15 -17.57 12.89
CA THR A 427 -24.58 -18.03 11.61
C THR A 427 -23.07 -18.16 11.69
N VAL A 428 -22.35 -17.12 12.14
CA VAL A 428 -20.89 -17.14 12.28
C VAL A 428 -20.46 -18.11 13.38
N SER A 429 -21.12 -18.10 14.53
CA SER A 429 -20.85 -19.04 15.63
C SER A 429 -20.99 -20.49 15.20
N ASN A 430 -22.03 -20.82 14.43
CA ASN A 430 -22.26 -22.18 13.93
C ASN A 430 -21.23 -22.55 12.87
N ALA A 431 -20.87 -21.64 11.95
CA ALA A 431 -19.84 -21.88 10.96
C ALA A 431 -18.48 -22.23 11.61
N ILE A 432 -18.10 -21.55 12.68
CA ILE A 432 -16.88 -21.87 13.44
C ILE A 432 -17.02 -23.23 14.16
N LYS A 433 -18.12 -23.45 14.87
CA LYS A 433 -18.33 -24.65 15.71
C LYS A 433 -18.42 -25.93 14.90
N SER A 434 -19.17 -25.92 13.79
CA SER A 434 -19.33 -27.08 12.92
C SER A 434 -18.02 -27.50 12.25
N ASN A 435 -17.09 -26.59 12.08
CA ASN A 435 -15.79 -26.84 11.47
C ASN A 435 -14.63 -26.96 12.47
N LYS A 436 -14.92 -27.25 13.75
CA LYS A 436 -13.90 -27.45 14.79
C LYS A 436 -12.84 -28.50 14.41
N LYS A 437 -13.21 -29.54 13.66
CA LYS A 437 -12.29 -30.58 13.19
C LYS A 437 -11.27 -30.02 12.16
N GLN A 438 -11.58 -28.95 11.42
CA GLN A 438 -10.70 -28.38 10.39
C GLN A 438 -9.54 -27.59 10.99
N GLY A 439 -9.71 -27.03 12.19
CA GLY A 439 -8.64 -26.33 12.88
C GLY A 439 -9.12 -25.47 14.04
N SER A 440 -8.20 -24.67 14.57
CA SER A 440 -8.46 -23.72 15.66
C SER A 440 -8.41 -22.24 15.18
N LYS A 441 -8.18 -22.03 13.89
CA LYS A 441 -8.01 -20.70 13.28
C LYS A 441 -8.89 -20.58 12.04
N PHE A 442 -9.62 -19.47 11.95
CA PHE A 442 -10.62 -19.26 10.91
C PHE A 442 -10.50 -17.90 10.25
N ILE A 443 -10.81 -17.86 8.96
CA ILE A 443 -11.08 -16.64 8.22
C ILE A 443 -12.58 -16.58 7.97
N ILE A 444 -13.24 -15.55 8.48
CA ILE A 444 -14.67 -15.32 8.31
C ILE A 444 -14.84 -14.20 7.28
N ASP A 445 -15.36 -14.57 6.11
CA ASP A 445 -15.60 -13.65 5.01
C ASP A 445 -17.10 -13.30 4.92
N LEU A 446 -17.41 -12.01 5.12
CA LEU A 446 -18.77 -11.47 5.05
C LEU A 446 -19.13 -10.92 3.66
N SER A 447 -18.33 -11.18 2.63
CA SER A 447 -18.55 -10.60 1.28
C SER A 447 -19.85 -11.06 0.63
N LYS A 448 -20.37 -12.22 1.03
CA LYS A 448 -21.60 -12.82 0.46
C LYS A 448 -22.85 -12.62 1.35
N THR A 449 -22.76 -11.78 2.37
CA THR A 449 -23.88 -11.57 3.31
C THR A 449 -24.12 -10.10 3.59
N GLU A 450 -25.38 -9.75 3.90
CA GLU A 450 -25.77 -8.44 4.42
C GLU A 450 -25.47 -8.29 5.91
N MET A 451 -24.90 -9.31 6.56
CA MET A 451 -24.56 -9.23 7.98
C MET A 451 -23.62 -8.07 8.25
N THR A 452 -23.96 -7.27 9.26
CA THR A 452 -23.11 -6.16 9.68
C THR A 452 -21.86 -6.70 10.40
N PRO A 453 -20.71 -6.02 10.28
CA PRO A 453 -19.51 -6.38 11.03
C PRO A 453 -19.73 -6.44 12.54
N SER A 454 -20.54 -5.54 13.10
CA SER A 454 -20.89 -5.52 14.54
C SER A 454 -21.59 -6.79 14.98
N LYS A 455 -22.55 -7.30 14.20
CA LYS A 455 -23.25 -8.54 14.48
C LYS A 455 -22.34 -9.77 14.40
N ALA A 456 -21.44 -9.79 13.43
CA ALA A 456 -20.43 -10.83 13.31
C ALA A 456 -19.44 -10.83 14.49
N ARG A 457 -18.96 -9.64 14.90
CA ARG A 457 -18.10 -9.43 16.07
C ARG A 457 -18.69 -10.04 17.33
N GLU A 458 -19.94 -9.71 17.64
CA GLU A 458 -20.65 -10.23 18.81
C GLU A 458 -20.68 -11.76 18.83
N GLN A 459 -20.91 -12.39 17.67
CA GLN A 459 -20.92 -13.84 17.54
C GLN A 459 -19.54 -14.44 17.72
N ILE A 460 -18.50 -13.83 17.15
CA ILE A 460 -17.10 -14.26 17.30
C ILE A 460 -16.68 -14.16 18.77
N GLU A 461 -16.92 -13.03 19.43
CA GLU A 461 -16.57 -12.81 20.83
C GLU A 461 -17.21 -13.84 21.76
N LYS A 462 -18.51 -14.07 21.60
CA LYS A 462 -19.22 -15.11 22.35
C LYS A 462 -18.61 -16.50 22.11
N THR A 463 -18.20 -16.78 20.87
CA THR A 463 -17.58 -18.06 20.54
C THR A 463 -16.19 -18.18 21.15
N PHE A 464 -15.39 -17.13 21.18
CA PHE A 464 -14.08 -17.09 21.83
C PHE A 464 -14.17 -17.32 23.34
N ILE A 465 -15.14 -16.68 24.01
CA ILE A 465 -15.34 -16.81 25.46
C ILE A 465 -15.73 -18.27 25.81
N ASN A 466 -16.61 -18.86 25.01
CA ASN A 466 -17.20 -20.17 25.32
C ASN A 466 -16.35 -21.36 24.87
N HIS A 467 -15.34 -21.14 24.00
CA HIS A 467 -14.58 -22.24 23.40
C HIS A 467 -13.07 -22.05 23.53
N LYS A 468 -12.43 -22.79 24.45
CA LYS A 468 -10.98 -22.72 24.69
C LYS A 468 -10.13 -23.17 23.49
N TRP A 469 -10.66 -24.03 22.63
CA TRP A 469 -9.97 -24.56 21.46
C TRP A 469 -9.80 -23.53 20.33
N LEU A 470 -10.65 -22.49 20.25
CA LEU A 470 -10.57 -21.46 19.23
C LEU A 470 -9.42 -20.51 19.56
N LYS A 471 -8.43 -20.43 18.69
CA LYS A 471 -7.19 -19.65 18.91
C LYS A 471 -7.17 -18.31 18.20
N GLU A 472 -7.64 -18.30 16.96
CA GLU A 472 -7.49 -17.11 16.12
C GLU A 472 -8.63 -17.01 15.09
N VAL A 473 -9.17 -15.80 14.87
CA VAL A 473 -10.19 -15.54 13.85
C VAL A 473 -9.86 -14.23 13.14
N ILE A 474 -9.87 -14.26 11.82
CA ILE A 474 -9.80 -13.08 10.97
C ILE A 474 -11.21 -12.82 10.45
N LEU A 475 -11.70 -11.59 10.67
CA LEU A 475 -12.98 -11.13 10.14
C LEU A 475 -12.71 -10.16 8.98
N LYS A 476 -13.29 -10.45 7.81
CA LYS A 476 -13.16 -9.60 6.62
C LYS A 476 -14.51 -9.38 5.95
N LYS A 477 -14.61 -8.30 5.18
CA LYS A 477 -15.70 -8.07 4.22
C LYS A 477 -15.10 -7.48 2.95
N GLU A 478 -15.40 -8.09 1.81
CA GLU A 478 -14.76 -7.79 0.54
C GLU A 478 -13.22 -7.88 0.66
N ASP A 479 -12.49 -6.83 0.32
CA ASP A 479 -11.04 -6.79 0.44
C ASP A 479 -10.57 -6.03 1.70
N SER A 480 -11.50 -5.78 2.65
CA SER A 480 -11.24 -5.06 3.89
C SER A 480 -11.08 -6.01 5.06
N LEU A 481 -9.95 -5.89 5.78
CA LEU A 481 -9.80 -6.51 7.09
C LEU A 481 -10.63 -5.71 8.10
N ILE A 482 -11.63 -6.38 8.70
CA ILE A 482 -12.47 -5.78 9.73
C ILE A 482 -11.80 -5.91 11.10
N GLU A 483 -11.32 -7.12 11.43
CA GLU A 483 -10.71 -7.39 12.72
C GLU A 483 -9.94 -8.70 12.72
N TRP A 484 -8.93 -8.79 13.61
CA TRP A 484 -8.15 -9.99 13.82
C TRP A 484 -8.10 -10.34 15.30
N TYR A 485 -8.82 -11.40 15.67
CA TYR A 485 -8.94 -11.90 17.03
C TYR A 485 -7.85 -12.92 17.29
N LYS A 486 -7.14 -12.80 18.41
CA LYS A 486 -6.14 -13.77 18.84
C LYS A 486 -6.27 -14.03 20.34
N LYS A 487 -6.22 -15.30 20.71
CA LYS A 487 -6.16 -15.72 22.10
C LYS A 487 -4.68 -15.80 22.51
N PHE A 488 -4.36 -15.26 23.68
CA PHE A 488 -3.08 -15.48 24.32
C PHE A 488 -3.21 -16.68 25.25
N ASP A 489 -2.18 -17.55 25.22
CA ASP A 489 -2.00 -18.59 26.18
C ASP A 489 -1.48 -18.02 27.50
#